data_5d129f5dd058b0d7d127b92968ac0299
#
_entry.id   5d129f5dd058b0d7d127b92968ac0299
#
_cell.length_a   1.000
_cell.length_b   1.000
_cell.length_c   1.000
_cell.angle_alpha   90.00
_cell.angle_beta   90.00
_cell.angle_gamma   90.00
#
_symmetry.space_group_name_H-M   'P 1'
#
loop_
_entity.id
_entity.type
_entity.pdbx_description
1 polymer ?
#
loop_
_entity_poly.entity_id
_entity_poly.type
_entity_poly.pdbx_seq_one_letter_code
_entity_poly.pdbx_strand_id
1 'polypeptide(L)'
;MIILPEGKDIVDVVAGEPGPKSDITIFREYRDNFDPEQRFKGDKAYIGEEVISTPIKKSKNQKLTSEQKAQNKAFSAKRIFVEHRIRSVKIFRVVQERFRLNPQKYESVILTICGLVRLRIGALILPAQISVIPPN
;
A
#
# COMPACT_ATOMS: atom_id res chain seq x y z
N MET A 1 2.10 -2.70 0.49
CA MET A 1 1.54 -1.73 -0.48
C MET A 1 1.86 -0.32 -0.01
N ILE A 2 2.48 0.48 -0.88
CA ILE A 2 2.79 1.89 -0.67
C ILE A 2 1.88 2.71 -1.58
N ILE A 3 1.27 3.76 -1.04
CA ILE A 3 0.42 4.68 -1.79
C ILE A 3 0.86 6.13 -1.61
N LEU A 4 0.62 6.95 -2.61
CA LEU A 4 0.81 8.40 -2.53
C LEU A 4 -0.19 9.03 -1.55
N PRO A 5 0.14 10.22 -0.99
CA PRO A 5 -0.78 10.99 -0.16
C PRO A 5 -2.16 11.12 -0.81
N GLU A 6 -3.21 11.14 0.02
CA GLU A 6 -4.61 11.21 -0.42
C GLU A 6 -5.06 10.04 -1.32
N GLY A 7 -4.28 8.97 -1.37
CA GLY A 7 -4.61 7.80 -2.17
C GLY A 7 -4.54 8.04 -3.69
N LYS A 8 -3.74 8.99 -4.12
CA LYS A 8 -3.66 9.38 -5.54
C LYS A 8 -3.13 8.29 -6.44
N ASP A 9 -2.21 7.46 -5.96
CA ASP A 9 -1.68 6.33 -6.71
C ASP A 9 -1.20 5.21 -5.80
N ILE A 10 -1.09 3.99 -6.34
CA ILE A 10 -0.39 2.85 -5.76
C ILE A 10 0.98 2.78 -6.43
N VAL A 11 2.04 3.09 -5.68
CA VAL A 11 3.39 3.21 -6.24
C VAL A 11 4.23 1.96 -6.07
N ASP A 12 3.93 1.16 -5.05
CA ASP A 12 4.66 -0.09 -4.82
C ASP A 12 3.80 -1.13 -4.11
N VAL A 13 3.95 -2.38 -4.49
CA VAL A 13 3.22 -3.52 -3.92
C VAL A 13 4.13 -4.72 -3.84
N VAL A 14 4.35 -5.21 -2.63
CA VAL A 14 4.88 -6.56 -2.42
C VAL A 14 3.70 -7.50 -2.28
N ALA A 15 3.63 -8.51 -3.12
CA ALA A 15 2.49 -9.43 -3.21
C ALA A 15 2.36 -10.40 -2.02
N GLY A 16 3.20 -10.24 -1.02
CA GLY A 16 3.26 -11.13 0.14
C GLY A 16 4.08 -12.40 -0.13
N GLU A 17 4.60 -12.94 0.94
CA GLU A 17 5.36 -14.19 0.89
C GLU A 17 4.61 -15.29 1.66
N PRO A 18 4.75 -16.55 1.26
CA PRO A 18 4.19 -17.64 2.02
C PRO A 18 4.84 -17.74 3.41
N GLY A 19 4.04 -17.88 4.45
CA GLY A 19 4.52 -18.06 5.81
C GLY A 19 4.26 -16.87 6.76
N PRO A 20 4.70 -16.94 8.01
CA PRO A 20 4.40 -15.98 9.07
C PRO A 20 5.31 -14.73 9.04
N LYS A 21 5.76 -14.28 7.87
CA LYS A 21 6.64 -13.12 7.75
C LYS A 21 5.88 -11.84 8.09
N SER A 22 6.41 -11.03 9.00
CA SER A 22 5.76 -9.78 9.41
C SER A 22 5.97 -8.66 8.38
N ASP A 23 5.04 -7.72 8.31
CA ASP A 23 5.11 -6.58 7.37
C ASP A 23 6.39 -5.74 7.55
N ILE A 24 6.85 -5.58 8.79
CA ILE A 24 8.11 -4.86 9.08
C ILE A 24 9.34 -5.62 8.54
N THR A 25 9.34 -6.95 8.59
CA THR A 25 10.42 -7.78 8.05
C THR A 25 10.46 -7.64 6.53
N ILE A 26 9.29 -7.72 5.87
CA ILE A 26 9.19 -7.50 4.43
C ILE A 26 9.69 -6.10 4.06
N PHE A 27 9.27 -5.06 4.79
CA PHE A 27 9.72 -3.71 4.53
C PHE A 27 11.24 -3.57 4.61
N ARG A 28 11.88 -4.17 5.63
CA ARG A 28 13.33 -4.14 5.80
C ARG A 28 14.10 -4.75 4.63
N GLU A 29 13.59 -5.85 4.08
CA GLU A 29 14.21 -6.52 2.93
C GLU A 29 14.13 -5.70 1.64
N TYR A 30 13.07 -4.89 1.51
CA TYR A 30 12.87 -4.02 0.35
C TYR A 30 13.37 -2.59 0.57
N ARG A 31 13.92 -2.29 1.76
CA ARG A 31 14.31 -0.93 2.18
C ARG A 31 15.30 -0.27 1.21
N ASP A 32 16.24 -1.03 0.69
CA ASP A 32 17.29 -0.55 -0.21
C ASP A 32 16.79 -0.14 -1.60
N ASN A 33 15.55 -0.50 -1.94
CA ASN A 33 14.90 -0.08 -3.18
C ASN A 33 14.37 1.36 -3.11
N PHE A 34 14.38 1.99 -1.92
CA PHE A 34 13.86 3.34 -1.71
C PHE A 34 14.98 4.32 -1.44
N ASP A 35 14.73 5.58 -1.82
CA ASP A 35 15.63 6.68 -1.47
C ASP A 35 15.87 6.73 0.06
N PRO A 36 17.13 6.85 0.53
CA PRO A 36 17.45 6.95 1.95
C PRO A 36 16.73 8.10 2.69
N GLU A 37 16.43 9.19 2.00
CA GLU A 37 15.73 10.34 2.57
C GLU A 37 14.21 10.18 2.59
N GLN A 38 13.68 9.19 1.88
CA GLN A 38 12.24 8.97 1.82
C GLN A 38 11.65 8.60 3.18
N ARG A 39 10.53 9.23 3.51
CA ARG A 39 9.78 8.99 4.75
C ARG A 39 8.42 8.42 4.45
N PHE A 40 8.00 7.48 5.28
CA PHE A 40 6.73 6.76 5.15
C PHE A 40 5.82 6.99 6.36
N LYS A 41 4.56 6.65 6.20
CA LYS A 41 3.59 6.55 7.30
C LYS A 41 3.05 5.13 7.35
N GLY A 42 3.22 4.50 8.49
CA GLY A 42 2.80 3.12 8.71
C GLY A 42 1.86 2.98 9.90
N ASP A 43 1.39 1.79 10.15
CA ASP A 43 0.64 1.47 11.35
C ASP A 43 1.57 1.05 12.50
N LYS A 44 0.98 0.57 13.58
CA LYS A 44 1.74 0.15 14.76
C LYS A 44 2.62 -1.09 14.52
N ALA A 45 2.38 -1.84 13.43
CA ALA A 45 3.21 -2.98 13.07
C ALA A 45 4.62 -2.58 12.64
N TYR A 46 4.82 -1.32 12.24
CA TYR A 46 6.11 -0.78 11.80
C TYR A 46 6.86 0.00 12.91
N ILE A 47 6.45 -0.12 14.17
CA ILE A 47 7.17 0.52 15.28
C ILE A 47 8.60 0.00 15.36
N GLY A 48 9.57 0.91 15.41
CA GLY A 48 11.00 0.61 15.43
C GLY A 48 11.72 0.88 14.11
N GLU A 49 10.98 1.33 13.07
CA GLU A 49 11.57 1.81 11.82
C GLU A 49 11.67 3.33 11.81
N GLU A 50 12.89 3.86 11.73
CA GLU A 50 13.16 5.31 11.77
C GLU A 50 12.54 6.08 10.61
N VAL A 51 12.45 5.44 9.43
CA VAL A 51 11.91 6.06 8.22
C VAL A 51 10.40 5.99 8.15
N ILE A 52 9.75 5.27 9.08
CA ILE A 52 8.29 5.11 9.12
C ILE A 52 7.72 5.80 10.35
N SER A 53 6.96 6.87 10.14
CA SER A 53 6.17 7.50 11.20
C SER A 53 4.99 6.60 11.55
N THR A 54 4.82 6.32 12.85
CA THR A 54 3.75 5.47 13.37
C THR A 54 2.93 6.21 14.42
N PRO A 55 1.68 5.79 14.69
CA PRO A 55 0.90 6.36 15.78
C PRO A 55 1.55 6.11 17.15
N ILE A 56 1.43 7.09 18.05
CA ILE A 56 1.95 7.00 19.40
C ILE A 56 1.28 5.84 20.14
N LYS A 57 2.09 4.91 20.64
CA LYS A 57 1.61 3.75 21.39
C LYS A 57 1.28 4.15 22.84
N LYS A 58 0.13 3.70 23.34
CA LYS A 58 -0.19 3.83 24.76
C LYS A 58 0.77 2.95 25.58
N SER A 59 1.45 3.55 26.56
CA SER A 59 2.20 2.79 27.57
C SER A 59 1.25 2.02 28.52
N LYS A 60 1.74 0.92 29.10
CA LYS A 60 0.92 0.12 30.04
C LYS A 60 0.42 0.96 31.25
N ASN A 61 1.23 1.91 31.70
CA ASN A 61 0.99 2.65 32.93
C ASN A 61 0.58 4.12 32.75
N GLN A 62 0.47 4.61 31.49
CA GLN A 62 0.11 6.01 31.23
C GLN A 62 -0.98 6.10 30.17
N LYS A 63 -1.96 6.98 30.44
CA LYS A 63 -2.97 7.34 29.43
C LYS A 63 -2.35 8.34 28.44
N LEU A 64 -2.73 8.24 27.18
CA LEU A 64 -2.34 9.25 26.19
C LEU A 64 -2.86 10.63 26.59
N THR A 65 -2.04 11.64 26.44
CA THR A 65 -2.44 13.05 26.63
C THR A 65 -3.46 13.46 25.56
N SER A 66 -4.14 14.58 25.80
CA SER A 66 -5.09 15.14 24.81
C SER A 66 -4.43 15.46 23.49
N GLU A 67 -3.20 15.98 23.52
CA GLU A 67 -2.38 16.29 22.35
C GLU A 67 -2.00 15.02 21.57
N GLN A 68 -1.53 13.98 22.27
CA GLN A 68 -1.20 12.68 21.66
C GLN A 68 -2.42 12.02 21.01
N LYS A 69 -3.59 12.15 21.63
CA LYS A 69 -4.85 11.67 21.03
C LYS A 69 -5.20 12.44 19.76
N ALA A 70 -5.04 13.76 19.76
CA ALA A 70 -5.27 14.61 18.61
C ALA A 70 -4.30 14.28 17.45
N GLN A 71 -3.02 14.08 17.75
CA GLN A 71 -2.01 13.65 16.79
C GLN A 71 -2.35 12.27 16.19
N ASN A 72 -2.72 11.29 17.02
CA ASN A 72 -3.13 9.97 16.55
C ASN A 72 -4.40 10.03 15.69
N LYS A 73 -5.35 10.90 16.00
CA LYS A 73 -6.56 11.12 15.19
C LYS A 73 -6.20 11.71 13.83
N ALA A 74 -5.35 12.73 13.78
CA ALA A 74 -4.88 13.33 12.52
C ALA A 74 -4.07 12.33 11.69
N PHE A 75 -3.28 11.46 12.33
CA PHE A 75 -2.56 10.39 11.68
C PHE A 75 -3.51 9.34 11.08
N SER A 76 -4.52 8.92 11.84
CA SER A 76 -5.53 7.96 11.38
C SER A 76 -6.36 8.50 10.21
N ALA A 77 -6.68 9.79 10.20
CA ALA A 77 -7.40 10.41 9.09
C ALA A 77 -6.62 10.31 7.76
N LYS A 78 -5.29 10.38 7.80
CA LYS A 78 -4.46 10.19 6.61
C LYS A 78 -4.39 8.72 6.15
N ARG A 79 -4.55 7.78 7.07
CA ARG A 79 -4.55 6.34 6.74
C ARG A 79 -5.83 5.86 6.06
N ILE A 80 -6.92 6.59 6.16
CA ILE A 80 -8.19 6.18 5.54
C ILE A 80 -8.05 5.98 4.03
N PHE A 81 -7.16 6.73 3.39
CA PHE A 81 -6.88 6.58 1.96
C PHE A 81 -6.19 5.26 1.63
N VAL A 82 -5.30 4.77 2.50
CA VAL A 82 -4.67 3.45 2.36
C VAL A 82 -5.73 2.35 2.45
N GLU A 83 -6.60 2.43 3.46
CA GLU A 83 -7.69 1.48 3.64
C GLU A 83 -8.63 1.46 2.43
N HIS A 84 -8.92 2.62 1.84
CA HIS A 84 -9.74 2.70 0.64
C HIS A 84 -9.07 2.02 -0.56
N ARG A 85 -7.75 2.17 -0.74
CA ARG A 85 -7.02 1.49 -1.81
C ARG A 85 -6.94 -0.02 -1.59
N ILE A 86 -6.68 -0.45 -0.36
CA ILE A 86 -6.72 -1.87 0.01
C ILE A 86 -8.10 -2.46 -0.28
N ARG A 87 -9.19 -1.77 0.07
CA ARG A 87 -10.56 -2.20 -0.27
C ARG A 87 -10.76 -2.30 -1.77
N SER A 88 -10.28 -1.33 -2.56
CA SER A 88 -10.40 -1.35 -4.01
C SER A 88 -9.70 -2.55 -4.64
N VAL A 89 -8.55 -2.97 -4.09
CA VAL A 89 -7.85 -4.19 -4.51
C VAL A 89 -8.62 -5.43 -4.06
N LYS A 90 -9.14 -5.44 -2.84
CA LYS A 90 -9.90 -6.56 -2.29
C LYS A 90 -11.28 -6.81 -2.94
N ILE A 91 -11.81 -5.90 -3.76
CA ILE A 91 -13.01 -6.17 -4.58
C ILE A 91 -12.80 -7.38 -5.48
N PHE A 92 -11.57 -7.59 -5.93
CA PHE A 92 -11.22 -8.76 -6.73
C PHE A 92 -11.10 -9.99 -5.83
N ARG A 93 -12.01 -10.95 -5.98
CA ARG A 93 -12.13 -12.13 -5.10
C ARG A 93 -10.84 -12.94 -5.02
N VAL A 94 -10.07 -12.98 -6.10
CA VAL A 94 -8.79 -13.69 -6.15
C VAL A 94 -7.75 -13.17 -5.11
N VAL A 95 -7.90 -11.93 -4.64
CA VAL A 95 -7.04 -11.35 -3.58
C VAL A 95 -7.46 -11.81 -2.18
N GLN A 96 -8.73 -12.14 -2.00
CA GLN A 96 -9.29 -12.52 -0.68
C GLN A 96 -9.39 -14.02 -0.48
N GLU A 97 -9.64 -14.75 -1.56
CA GLU A 97 -9.85 -16.19 -1.53
C GLU A 97 -8.52 -16.95 -1.64
N ARG A 98 -8.55 -18.23 -1.31
CA ARG A 98 -7.41 -19.12 -1.57
C ARG A 98 -7.06 -19.09 -3.06
N PHE A 99 -5.83 -18.71 -3.36
CA PHE A 99 -5.32 -18.70 -4.73
C PHE A 99 -5.28 -20.12 -5.30
N ARG A 100 -6.02 -20.36 -6.37
CA ARG A 100 -6.19 -21.68 -6.98
C ARG A 100 -5.42 -21.88 -8.29
N LEU A 101 -4.77 -20.80 -8.77
CA LEU A 101 -3.91 -20.86 -9.95
C LEU A 101 -2.50 -21.29 -9.55
N ASN A 102 -1.62 -21.43 -10.56
CA ASN A 102 -0.22 -21.70 -10.31
C ASN A 102 0.38 -20.63 -9.37
N PRO A 103 0.96 -21.02 -8.22
CA PRO A 103 1.54 -20.08 -7.24
C PRO A 103 2.54 -19.09 -7.85
N GLN A 104 3.29 -19.49 -8.88
CA GLN A 104 4.23 -18.62 -9.60
C GLN A 104 3.56 -17.44 -10.31
N LYS A 105 2.24 -17.51 -10.55
CA LYS A 105 1.46 -16.42 -11.15
C LYS A 105 0.86 -15.45 -10.12
N TYR A 106 0.99 -15.75 -8.83
CA TYR A 106 0.33 -14.96 -7.78
C TYR A 106 0.72 -13.49 -7.83
N GLU A 107 2.00 -13.21 -7.85
CA GLU A 107 2.52 -11.85 -7.94
C GLU A 107 2.01 -11.10 -9.17
N SER A 108 2.12 -11.72 -10.36
CA SER A 108 1.64 -11.11 -11.61
C SER A 108 0.15 -10.79 -11.56
N VAL A 109 -0.66 -11.65 -10.94
CA VAL A 109 -2.11 -11.41 -10.77
C VAL A 109 -2.35 -10.23 -9.85
N ILE A 110 -1.66 -10.14 -8.70
CA ILE A 110 -1.79 -9.03 -7.76
C ILE A 110 -1.36 -7.71 -8.42
N LEU A 111 -0.24 -7.69 -9.14
CA LEU A 111 0.24 -6.50 -9.86
C LEU A 111 -0.75 -6.07 -10.95
N THR A 112 -1.34 -7.02 -11.68
CA THR A 112 -2.37 -6.73 -12.68
C THR A 112 -3.59 -6.07 -12.03
N ILE A 113 -4.06 -6.59 -10.90
CA ILE A 113 -5.18 -6.01 -10.16
C ILE A 113 -4.85 -4.59 -9.70
N CYS A 114 -3.65 -4.37 -9.18
CA CYS A 114 -3.20 -3.01 -8.80
C CYS A 114 -3.18 -2.08 -10.01
N GLY A 115 -2.74 -2.55 -11.17
CA GLY A 115 -2.82 -1.81 -12.44
C GLY A 115 -4.25 -1.43 -12.83
N LEU A 116 -5.21 -2.35 -12.71
CA LEU A 116 -6.63 -2.07 -12.96
C LEU A 116 -7.21 -1.05 -11.97
N VAL A 117 -6.82 -1.12 -10.70
CA VAL A 117 -7.22 -0.11 -9.70
C VAL A 117 -6.63 1.25 -10.05
N ARG A 118 -5.36 1.33 -10.49
CA ARG A 118 -4.71 2.57 -10.93
C ARG A 118 -5.40 3.18 -12.14
N LEU A 119 -5.81 2.38 -13.12
CA LEU A 119 -6.64 2.82 -14.26
C LEU A 119 -7.96 3.42 -13.78
N ARG A 120 -8.67 2.71 -12.89
CA ARG A 120 -9.96 3.16 -12.35
C ARG A 120 -9.90 4.49 -11.63
N ILE A 121 -8.79 4.78 -10.95
CA ILE A 121 -8.61 6.03 -10.20
C ILE A 121 -7.95 7.14 -11.05
N GLY A 122 -7.67 6.88 -12.34
CA GLY A 122 -7.02 7.83 -13.23
C GLY A 122 -5.54 8.06 -12.99
N ALA A 123 -4.89 7.21 -12.16
CA ALA A 123 -3.45 7.30 -11.89
C ALA A 123 -2.60 6.67 -13.00
N LEU A 124 -3.16 5.70 -13.72
CA LEU A 124 -2.55 5.07 -14.89
C LEU A 124 -3.32 5.46 -16.14
N ILE A 125 -2.68 6.13 -17.07
CA ILE A 125 -3.26 6.52 -18.35
C ILE A 125 -2.65 5.62 -19.43
N LEU A 126 -3.49 4.87 -20.14
CA LEU A 126 -3.05 4.09 -21.27
C LEU A 126 -2.76 5.04 -22.46
N PRO A 127 -1.67 4.81 -23.22
CA PRO A 127 -1.45 5.58 -24.44
C PRO A 127 -2.66 5.38 -25.36
N ALA A 128 -3.21 6.48 -25.88
CA ALA A 128 -4.24 6.42 -26.87
C ALA A 128 -3.72 5.60 -28.07
N GLN A 129 -4.50 4.60 -28.49
CA GLN A 129 -4.19 3.93 -29.74
C GLN A 129 -4.26 4.99 -30.83
N ILE A 130 -3.12 5.29 -31.44
CA ILE A 130 -3.07 6.10 -32.65
C ILE A 130 -3.75 5.22 -33.70
N SER A 131 -5.00 5.52 -34.02
CA SER A 131 -5.65 4.92 -35.18
C SER A 131 -4.86 5.36 -36.41
N VAL A 132 -4.02 4.46 -36.90
CA VAL A 132 -3.40 4.62 -38.21
C VAL A 132 -4.56 4.57 -39.21
N ILE A 133 -5.03 5.73 -39.63
CA ILE A 133 -5.93 5.84 -40.77
C ILE A 133 -5.06 5.48 -41.97
N PRO A 134 -5.36 4.40 -42.70
CA PRO A 134 -4.59 4.07 -43.91
C PRO A 134 -4.76 5.24 -44.89
N PRO A 135 -3.71 5.67 -45.58
CA PRO A 135 -3.83 6.67 -46.64
C PRO A 135 -4.72 6.08 -47.75
N ASN A 136 -5.67 6.89 -48.23
CA ASN A 136 -6.49 6.60 -49.40
C ASN A 136 -5.61 6.48 -50.67
#